data_439279c1a6a624325592d0b3222613c1
#
_entry.id   439279c1a6a624325592d0b3222613c1
#
_cell.length_a   1.000
_cell.length_b   1.000
_cell.length_c   1.000
_cell.angle_alpha   90.00
_cell.angle_beta   90.00
_cell.angle_gamma   90.00
#
_symmetry.space_group_name_H-M   'P 1'
#
loop_
_entity.id
_entity.type
_entity.pdbx_description
1 polymer ?
#
loop_
_entity_poly.entity_id
_entity_poly.type
_entity_poly.pdbx_seq_one_letter_code
_entity_poly.pdbx_strand_id
1 'polypeptide(L)'
;YFLTMAFDIDSFNFERAANYRTEWLCGMLGDQYRNEYQDVVNSFYKLAFARKPEFMGWGYQWTTDKHGRERNTDTDFSLTNYREVDNRLSEYRRIGSTVEKILNSMSDEKQKACFYQTLYYPVKGCELLNRMILDGQRNRWYSIQQRASTKELEKSAKACYDSLEVITNGYNSLLGGKWDHVMTMKQGFAAAYFELPKLRDVELAPTASLGVMAEGEAVLKGLQSFHSLPCFNTYLRQSYYVDVFNKGATPLKWKAAVTNDWILVSKKSGETATEERIEVSIDWAKVPAGERILGTLDITSDRGEKESVYISVFNPTSPSLAEMDTLFVENNGYVSIDAASFHRKVENDAIKMIMIPNLGCENTAVQLGNPIAPAQRTAGRNTPRLEYDFYTFEQGSVDVYTYVLPTFPISKDRGYAGHEATNVETKYGVCIDEGPVMTPSTSSFEYAQIWYESVLKNCRINKTTLHIDKPGKHTVKIICGDAGTVLQKVVLDFGGMKRSYMGPQPTRNEQEVAK
;
A
#
# COMPACT_ATOMS: atom_id res chain seq x y z
N TYR A 1 -22.72 -6.73 14.16
CA TYR A 1 -21.76 -5.85 14.80
C TYR A 1 -22.44 -4.61 15.38
N PHE A 2 -22.96 -3.71 14.53
CA PHE A 2 -23.61 -2.46 14.95
C PHE A 2 -24.77 -2.68 15.95
N LEU A 3 -25.68 -3.60 15.63
CA LEU A 3 -26.84 -3.89 16.50
C LEU A 3 -26.42 -4.45 17.86
N THR A 4 -25.41 -5.33 17.90
CA THR A 4 -24.87 -5.87 19.17
C THR A 4 -24.22 -4.77 20.01
N MET A 5 -23.42 -3.91 19.37
CA MET A 5 -22.80 -2.76 20.05
C MET A 5 -23.86 -1.76 20.56
N ALA A 6 -24.89 -1.47 19.76
CA ALA A 6 -25.95 -0.54 20.14
C ALA A 6 -26.82 -1.09 21.27
N PHE A 7 -26.98 -2.42 21.36
CA PHE A 7 -27.74 -3.07 22.42
C PHE A 7 -27.00 -3.11 23.77
N ASP A 8 -25.68 -3.26 23.72
CA ASP A 8 -24.83 -3.46 24.92
C ASP A 8 -23.50 -2.71 24.76
N ILE A 9 -23.60 -1.36 24.75
CA ILE A 9 -22.46 -0.48 24.52
C ILE A 9 -21.41 -0.55 25.63
N ASP A 10 -21.82 -0.76 26.86
CA ASP A 10 -20.93 -0.74 28.02
C ASP A 10 -19.97 -1.95 28.03
N SER A 11 -20.41 -3.09 27.50
CA SER A 11 -19.58 -4.29 27.39
C SER A 11 -18.79 -4.36 26.07
N PHE A 12 -19.04 -3.45 25.11
CA PHE A 12 -18.44 -3.48 23.79
C PHE A 12 -17.14 -2.69 23.72
N ASN A 13 -16.10 -3.19 24.41
CA ASN A 13 -14.78 -2.60 24.42
C ASN A 13 -13.96 -2.94 23.15
N PHE A 14 -12.73 -2.39 23.03
CA PHE A 14 -11.86 -2.62 21.89
C PHE A 14 -11.48 -4.09 21.68
N GLU A 15 -11.27 -4.85 22.75
CA GLU A 15 -10.94 -6.28 22.67
C GLU A 15 -12.12 -7.08 22.11
N ARG A 16 -13.33 -6.86 22.62
CA ARG A 16 -14.55 -7.47 22.08
C ARG A 16 -14.78 -7.07 20.63
N ALA A 17 -14.56 -5.79 20.30
CA ALA A 17 -14.66 -5.30 18.93
C ALA A 17 -13.70 -6.02 17.97
N ALA A 18 -12.46 -6.23 18.37
CA ALA A 18 -11.44 -6.90 17.56
C ALA A 18 -11.79 -8.37 17.26
N ASN A 19 -12.36 -9.07 18.26
CA ASN A 19 -12.66 -10.50 18.17
C ASN A 19 -14.08 -10.80 17.66
N TYR A 20 -15.00 -9.83 17.71
CA TYR A 20 -16.43 -10.03 17.45
C TYR A 20 -16.73 -10.74 16.14
N ARG A 21 -16.06 -10.37 15.05
CA ARG A 21 -16.32 -10.97 13.73
C ARG A 21 -15.94 -12.43 13.69
N THR A 22 -14.82 -12.78 14.29
CA THR A 22 -14.34 -14.16 14.40
C THR A 22 -15.29 -15.00 15.26
N GLU A 23 -15.69 -14.48 16.41
CA GLU A 23 -16.65 -15.14 17.29
C GLU A 23 -18.01 -15.36 16.64
N TRP A 24 -18.49 -14.36 15.90
CA TRP A 24 -19.73 -14.47 15.14
C TRP A 24 -19.67 -15.55 14.05
N LEU A 25 -18.55 -15.62 13.30
CA LEU A 25 -18.34 -16.68 12.31
C LEU A 25 -18.25 -18.06 12.97
N CYS A 26 -17.54 -18.19 14.07
CA CYS A 26 -17.46 -19.44 14.83
C CYS A 26 -18.82 -19.88 15.38
N GLY A 27 -19.64 -18.93 15.85
CA GLY A 27 -20.99 -19.22 16.30
C GLY A 27 -21.91 -19.78 15.21
N MET A 28 -21.69 -19.39 13.94
CA MET A 28 -22.48 -19.89 12.80
C MET A 28 -21.88 -21.14 12.14
N LEU A 29 -20.55 -21.23 12.08
CA LEU A 29 -19.84 -22.16 11.21
C LEU A 29 -19.03 -23.20 12.01
N GLY A 30 -18.92 -23.03 13.33
CA GLY A 30 -18.08 -23.85 14.21
C GLY A 30 -16.66 -23.33 14.36
N ASP A 31 -15.96 -23.83 15.39
CA ASP A 31 -14.64 -23.31 15.82
C ASP A 31 -13.45 -23.91 15.08
N GLN A 32 -13.67 -24.93 14.24
CA GLN A 32 -12.58 -25.70 13.63
C GLN A 32 -11.62 -24.88 12.77
N TYR A 33 -12.04 -23.71 12.28
CA TYR A 33 -11.25 -22.79 11.46
C TYR A 33 -11.14 -21.40 12.09
N ARG A 34 -11.16 -21.29 13.42
CA ARG A 34 -11.15 -20.01 14.16
C ARG A 34 -9.99 -19.11 13.76
N ASN A 35 -8.79 -19.68 13.69
CA ASN A 35 -7.58 -18.91 13.35
C ASN A 35 -7.59 -18.43 11.90
N GLU A 36 -8.04 -19.27 10.98
CA GLU A 36 -8.19 -18.91 9.56
C GLU A 36 -9.28 -17.85 9.38
N TYR A 37 -10.40 -17.94 10.10
CA TYR A 37 -11.43 -16.89 10.06
C TYR A 37 -10.87 -15.55 10.54
N GLN A 38 -10.14 -15.54 11.63
CA GLN A 38 -9.53 -14.32 12.18
C GLN A 38 -8.53 -13.71 11.19
N ASP A 39 -7.63 -14.51 10.66
CA ASP A 39 -6.62 -14.07 9.69
C ASP A 39 -7.27 -13.53 8.42
N VAL A 40 -8.19 -14.29 7.81
CA VAL A 40 -8.89 -13.89 6.59
C VAL A 40 -9.66 -12.59 6.79
N VAL A 41 -10.42 -12.46 7.88
CA VAL A 41 -11.23 -11.28 8.14
C VAL A 41 -10.35 -10.05 8.37
N ASN A 42 -9.29 -10.16 9.16
CA ASN A 42 -8.38 -9.05 9.44
C ASN A 42 -7.68 -8.59 8.15
N SER A 43 -7.13 -9.52 7.38
CA SER A 43 -6.47 -9.22 6.10
C SER A 43 -7.44 -8.64 5.08
N PHE A 44 -8.65 -9.18 4.96
CA PHE A 44 -9.67 -8.69 4.04
C PHE A 44 -10.06 -7.24 4.33
N TYR A 45 -10.34 -6.91 5.60
CA TYR A 45 -10.73 -5.55 5.96
C TYR A 45 -9.56 -4.56 5.88
N LYS A 46 -8.32 -4.99 6.15
CA LYS A 46 -7.11 -4.18 5.90
C LYS A 46 -6.99 -3.82 4.42
N LEU A 47 -7.11 -4.80 3.52
CA LEU A 47 -7.04 -4.58 2.08
C LEU A 47 -8.19 -3.71 1.56
N ALA A 48 -9.42 -3.92 2.07
CA ALA A 48 -10.59 -3.14 1.73
C ALA A 48 -10.50 -1.70 2.27
N PHE A 49 -9.92 -1.50 3.45
CA PHE A 49 -9.69 -0.17 4.00
C PHE A 49 -8.69 0.62 3.13
N ALA A 50 -7.58 0.00 2.72
CA ALA A 50 -6.59 0.64 1.88
C ALA A 50 -7.20 1.13 0.55
N ARG A 51 -8.03 0.32 -0.08
CA ARG A 51 -8.83 0.70 -1.27
C ARG A 51 -10.10 -0.13 -1.29
N LYS A 52 -11.23 0.53 -1.16
CA LYS A 52 -12.55 -0.12 -1.22
C LYS A 52 -12.71 -0.85 -2.55
N PRO A 53 -13.20 -2.10 -2.56
CA PRO A 53 -13.35 -2.87 -3.80
C PRO A 53 -14.21 -2.17 -4.85
N GLU A 54 -15.29 -1.52 -4.44
CA GLU A 54 -16.19 -0.79 -5.32
C GLU A 54 -15.53 0.41 -6.02
N PHE A 55 -14.38 0.88 -5.52
CA PHE A 55 -13.63 1.99 -6.11
C PHE A 55 -12.41 1.55 -6.92
N MET A 56 -12.18 0.26 -7.11
CA MET A 56 -11.02 -0.22 -7.84
C MET A 56 -10.94 0.29 -9.28
N GLY A 57 -12.05 0.31 -9.99
CA GLY A 57 -12.15 0.84 -11.35
C GLY A 57 -12.35 2.36 -11.43
N TRP A 58 -12.35 3.07 -10.31
CA TRP A 58 -12.56 4.51 -10.27
C TRP A 58 -11.22 5.23 -10.12
N GLY A 59 -10.85 6.01 -11.13
CA GLY A 59 -9.67 6.89 -11.08
C GLY A 59 -10.05 8.33 -10.79
N TYR A 60 -9.07 9.21 -10.84
CA TYR A 60 -9.23 10.67 -10.66
C TYR A 60 -10.13 11.32 -11.71
N GLN A 61 -10.46 10.65 -12.77
CA GLN A 61 -11.33 11.13 -13.84
C GLN A 61 -12.76 11.42 -13.39
N TRP A 62 -13.12 10.99 -12.19
CA TRP A 62 -14.39 11.34 -11.60
C TRP A 62 -14.61 12.84 -11.48
N THR A 63 -13.52 13.58 -11.37
CA THR A 63 -13.52 15.03 -11.17
C THR A 63 -13.28 15.84 -12.43
N THR A 64 -12.79 15.24 -13.50
CA THR A 64 -12.28 15.96 -14.67
C THR A 64 -13.13 15.82 -15.92
N ASP A 65 -14.03 14.82 -16.00
CA ASP A 65 -14.80 14.61 -17.21
C ASP A 65 -16.25 15.07 -17.09
N LYS A 66 -16.61 16.03 -17.94
CA LYS A 66 -17.97 16.53 -18.08
C LYS A 66 -18.93 15.54 -18.80
N HIS A 67 -18.40 14.52 -19.50
CA HIS A 67 -19.18 13.75 -20.47
C HIS A 67 -19.04 12.23 -20.41
N GLY A 68 -18.10 11.68 -19.70
CA GLY A 68 -17.89 10.25 -19.75
C GLY A 68 -16.84 9.84 -18.74
N ARG A 69 -17.31 9.33 -17.66
CA ARG A 69 -16.48 8.62 -16.74
C ARG A 69 -15.78 7.54 -17.55
N GLU A 70 -14.49 7.72 -17.84
CA GLU A 70 -13.73 6.60 -18.38
C GLU A 70 -13.76 5.50 -17.32
N ARG A 71 -14.35 4.40 -17.75
CA ARG A 71 -14.64 3.26 -16.92
C ARG A 71 -13.40 2.39 -16.88
N ASN A 72 -13.09 1.80 -15.73
CA ASN A 72 -11.94 0.91 -15.54
C ASN A 72 -10.60 1.56 -15.91
N THR A 73 -10.32 2.68 -15.27
CA THR A 73 -9.04 3.36 -15.40
C THR A 73 -7.96 2.70 -14.59
N ASP A 74 -6.71 3.04 -14.89
CA ASP A 74 -5.57 2.62 -14.09
C ASP A 74 -5.74 3.13 -12.65
N THR A 75 -5.42 2.27 -11.69
CA THR A 75 -5.41 2.64 -10.28
C THR A 75 -4.16 3.47 -9.98
N ASP A 76 -4.15 4.12 -8.82
CA ASP A 76 -2.96 4.83 -8.33
C ASP A 76 -1.91 3.89 -7.70
N PHE A 77 -2.18 2.59 -7.60
CA PHE A 77 -1.21 1.64 -7.12
C PHE A 77 0.01 1.59 -8.05
N SER A 78 1.18 1.73 -7.47
CA SER A 78 2.43 1.66 -8.23
C SER A 78 2.73 0.23 -8.69
N LEU A 79 3.06 0.10 -9.97
CA LEU A 79 3.52 -1.18 -10.54
C LEU A 79 5.00 -1.44 -10.27
N THR A 80 5.76 -0.41 -9.92
CA THR A 80 7.23 -0.47 -9.88
C THR A 80 7.84 -0.02 -8.56
N ASN A 81 7.11 0.80 -7.77
CA ASN A 81 7.62 1.32 -6.51
C ASN A 81 7.02 0.56 -5.34
N TYR A 82 7.84 0.21 -4.37
CA TYR A 82 7.44 -0.36 -3.07
C TYR A 82 6.61 -1.64 -3.14
N ARG A 83 6.66 -2.35 -4.29
CA ARG A 83 5.93 -3.63 -4.52
C ARG A 83 4.42 -3.57 -4.23
N GLU A 84 3.80 -2.39 -4.34
CA GLU A 84 2.41 -2.19 -3.91
C GLU A 84 1.42 -3.17 -4.56
N VAL A 85 1.49 -3.32 -5.88
CA VAL A 85 0.59 -4.24 -6.60
C VAL A 85 0.91 -5.70 -6.28
N ASP A 86 2.19 -6.05 -6.20
CA ASP A 86 2.62 -7.41 -5.90
C ASP A 86 2.15 -7.85 -4.51
N ASN A 87 2.38 -7.02 -3.50
CA ASN A 87 1.97 -7.29 -2.12
C ASN A 87 0.45 -7.40 -2.02
N ARG A 88 -0.29 -6.48 -2.66
CA ARG A 88 -1.76 -6.50 -2.65
C ARG A 88 -2.32 -7.76 -3.30
N LEU A 89 -1.84 -8.12 -4.48
CA LEU A 89 -2.30 -9.33 -5.19
C LEU A 89 -1.90 -10.61 -4.48
N SER A 90 -0.71 -10.65 -3.89
CA SER A 90 -0.24 -11.79 -3.10
C SER A 90 -1.12 -12.04 -1.89
N GLU A 91 -1.46 -10.98 -1.16
CA GLU A 91 -2.29 -11.09 0.04
C GLU A 91 -3.74 -11.48 -0.28
N TYR A 92 -4.35 -10.89 -1.32
CA TYR A 92 -5.67 -11.33 -1.78
C TYR A 92 -5.68 -12.80 -2.23
N ARG A 93 -4.64 -13.24 -2.95
CA ARG A 93 -4.50 -14.65 -3.37
C ARG A 93 -4.39 -15.58 -2.17
N ARG A 94 -3.62 -15.19 -1.15
CA ARG A 94 -3.44 -15.96 0.08
C ARG A 94 -4.77 -16.19 0.79
N ILE A 95 -5.52 -15.11 1.08
CA ILE A 95 -6.82 -15.24 1.76
C ILE A 95 -7.88 -15.90 0.87
N GLY A 96 -7.89 -15.63 -0.44
CA GLY A 96 -8.77 -16.28 -1.40
C GLY A 96 -8.55 -17.80 -1.48
N SER A 97 -7.28 -18.24 -1.47
CA SER A 97 -6.95 -19.67 -1.41
C SER A 97 -7.36 -20.32 -0.08
N THR A 98 -7.27 -19.58 1.03
CA THR A 98 -7.71 -20.06 2.34
C THR A 98 -9.23 -20.30 2.36
N VAL A 99 -10.04 -19.32 1.92
CA VAL A 99 -11.50 -19.52 1.91
C VAL A 99 -11.95 -20.61 0.94
N GLU A 100 -11.24 -20.79 -0.18
CA GLU A 100 -11.52 -21.85 -1.14
C GLU A 100 -11.24 -23.26 -0.55
N LYS A 101 -10.12 -23.43 0.16
CA LYS A 101 -9.81 -24.67 0.88
C LYS A 101 -10.87 -25.01 1.93
N ILE A 102 -11.28 -24.02 2.73
CA ILE A 102 -12.31 -24.21 3.76
C ILE A 102 -13.65 -24.61 3.10
N LEU A 103 -14.09 -23.89 2.06
CA LEU A 103 -15.34 -24.19 1.34
C LEU A 103 -15.35 -25.64 0.82
N ASN A 104 -14.23 -26.07 0.23
CA ASN A 104 -14.09 -27.41 -0.34
C ASN A 104 -14.05 -28.53 0.72
N SER A 105 -13.73 -28.21 1.97
CA SER A 105 -13.73 -29.16 3.08
C SER A 105 -15.09 -29.33 3.76
N MET A 106 -16.04 -28.42 3.50
CA MET A 106 -17.38 -28.44 4.10
C MET A 106 -18.28 -29.47 3.41
N SER A 107 -18.95 -30.29 4.20
CA SER A 107 -19.91 -31.30 3.73
C SER A 107 -21.37 -30.94 3.99
N ASP A 108 -21.66 -30.14 5.04
CA ASP A 108 -23.01 -29.69 5.33
C ASP A 108 -23.43 -28.56 4.39
N GLU A 109 -24.48 -28.77 3.62
CA GLU A 109 -24.94 -27.83 2.59
C GLU A 109 -25.43 -26.49 3.16
N LYS A 110 -25.96 -26.46 4.37
CA LYS A 110 -26.42 -25.21 5.00
C LYS A 110 -25.24 -24.39 5.52
N GLN A 111 -24.28 -25.06 6.17
CA GLN A 111 -23.04 -24.42 6.61
C GLN A 111 -22.25 -23.92 5.41
N LYS A 112 -22.15 -24.72 4.36
CA LYS A 112 -21.47 -24.37 3.11
C LYS A 112 -22.11 -23.14 2.45
N ALA A 113 -23.44 -23.09 2.38
CA ALA A 113 -24.16 -21.93 1.86
C ALA A 113 -23.96 -20.67 2.73
N CYS A 114 -23.98 -20.82 4.06
CA CYS A 114 -23.69 -19.74 5.00
C CYS A 114 -22.27 -19.22 4.82
N PHE A 115 -21.27 -20.09 4.77
CA PHE A 115 -19.88 -19.73 4.53
C PHE A 115 -19.68 -19.06 3.17
N TYR A 116 -20.31 -19.58 2.13
CA TYR A 116 -20.24 -19.01 0.79
C TYR A 116 -20.70 -17.54 0.78
N GLN A 117 -21.82 -17.24 1.43
CA GLN A 117 -22.39 -15.89 1.48
C GLN A 117 -21.58 -14.94 2.35
N THR A 118 -21.13 -15.40 3.50
CA THR A 118 -20.55 -14.54 4.55
C THR A 118 -19.05 -14.29 4.38
N LEU A 119 -18.31 -15.24 3.80
CA LEU A 119 -16.85 -15.15 3.72
C LEU A 119 -16.31 -15.45 2.32
N TYR A 120 -16.72 -16.57 1.68
CA TYR A 120 -16.15 -16.98 0.39
C TYR A 120 -16.42 -15.95 -0.71
N TYR A 121 -17.67 -15.60 -0.95
CA TYR A 121 -18.07 -14.70 -2.03
C TYR A 121 -17.46 -13.29 -1.88
N PRO A 122 -17.50 -12.63 -0.70
CA PRO A 122 -16.85 -11.34 -0.52
C PRO A 122 -15.33 -11.39 -0.75
N VAL A 123 -14.65 -12.37 -0.17
CA VAL A 123 -13.18 -12.47 -0.26
C VAL A 123 -12.74 -12.85 -1.67
N LYS A 124 -13.32 -13.90 -2.24
CA LYS A 124 -12.99 -14.38 -3.59
C LYS A 124 -13.39 -13.38 -4.67
N GLY A 125 -14.54 -12.74 -4.52
CA GLY A 125 -14.98 -11.67 -5.41
C GLY A 125 -14.00 -10.49 -5.42
N CYS A 126 -13.53 -10.06 -4.25
CA CYS A 126 -12.54 -8.99 -4.16
C CYS A 126 -11.16 -9.42 -4.69
N GLU A 127 -10.71 -10.65 -4.47
CA GLU A 127 -9.50 -11.20 -5.09
C GLU A 127 -9.57 -11.10 -6.62
N LEU A 128 -10.63 -11.65 -7.20
CA LEU A 128 -10.83 -11.68 -8.65
C LEU A 128 -10.96 -10.28 -9.25
N LEU A 129 -11.70 -9.38 -8.59
CA LEU A 129 -11.86 -7.99 -9.03
C LEU A 129 -10.52 -7.24 -9.01
N ASN A 130 -9.76 -7.34 -7.91
CA ASN A 130 -8.45 -6.69 -7.82
C ASN A 130 -7.51 -7.24 -8.88
N ARG A 131 -7.46 -8.55 -9.06
CA ARG A 131 -6.64 -9.20 -10.06
C ARG A 131 -7.03 -8.80 -11.48
N MET A 132 -8.32 -8.80 -11.81
CA MET A 132 -8.82 -8.36 -13.12
C MET A 132 -8.34 -6.93 -13.46
N ILE A 133 -8.49 -5.99 -12.53
CA ILE A 133 -8.16 -4.59 -12.77
C ILE A 133 -6.64 -4.37 -12.81
N LEU A 134 -5.90 -4.94 -11.87
CA LEU A 134 -4.45 -4.75 -11.76
C LEU A 134 -3.67 -5.52 -12.84
N ASP A 135 -4.11 -6.72 -13.22
CA ASP A 135 -3.53 -7.44 -14.37
C ASP A 135 -3.86 -6.70 -15.68
N GLY A 136 -5.05 -6.10 -15.81
CA GLY A 136 -5.39 -5.21 -16.91
C GLY A 136 -4.50 -3.96 -16.97
N GLN A 137 -4.21 -3.35 -15.83
CA GLN A 137 -3.27 -2.23 -15.72
C GLN A 137 -1.85 -2.66 -16.10
N ARG A 138 -1.35 -3.78 -15.57
CA ARG A 138 -0.06 -4.37 -15.97
C ARG A 138 -0.01 -4.69 -17.46
N ASN A 139 -1.06 -5.28 -18.01
CA ASN A 139 -1.15 -5.59 -19.45
C ASN A 139 -0.93 -4.33 -20.30
N ARG A 140 -1.59 -3.22 -19.99
CA ARG A 140 -1.42 -1.96 -20.73
C ARG A 140 0.00 -1.39 -20.62
N TRP A 141 0.63 -1.49 -19.47
CA TRP A 141 1.96 -0.97 -19.23
C TRP A 141 3.04 -1.89 -19.82
N TYR A 142 2.90 -3.21 -19.66
CA TYR A 142 3.85 -4.19 -20.18
C TYR A 142 3.82 -4.27 -21.71
N SER A 143 2.68 -3.98 -22.34
CA SER A 143 2.59 -3.86 -23.79
C SER A 143 3.50 -2.75 -24.36
N ILE A 144 3.72 -1.67 -23.60
CA ILE A 144 4.64 -0.58 -23.99
C ILE A 144 6.09 -1.08 -24.04
N GLN A 145 6.43 -2.02 -23.16
CA GLN A 145 7.75 -2.67 -23.10
C GLN A 145 7.86 -3.90 -24.01
N GLN A 146 6.80 -4.23 -24.74
CA GLN A 146 6.72 -5.43 -25.60
C GLN A 146 6.97 -6.74 -24.84
N ARG A 147 6.60 -6.83 -23.56
CA ARG A 147 6.78 -8.05 -22.75
C ARG A 147 5.83 -9.15 -23.26
N ALA A 148 6.35 -10.37 -23.41
CA ALA A 148 5.54 -11.54 -23.74
C ALA A 148 4.47 -11.86 -22.69
N SER A 149 4.72 -11.53 -21.39
CA SER A 149 3.77 -11.62 -20.29
C SER A 149 2.49 -10.79 -20.47
N THR A 150 2.49 -9.79 -21.37
CA THR A 150 1.29 -9.04 -21.74
C THR A 150 0.12 -9.96 -22.14
N LYS A 151 0.41 -11.05 -22.88
CA LYS A 151 -0.61 -12.02 -23.31
C LYS A 151 -1.15 -12.88 -22.16
N GLU A 152 -0.30 -13.21 -21.20
CA GLU A 152 -0.73 -13.95 -20.00
C GLU A 152 -1.60 -13.07 -19.08
N LEU A 153 -1.25 -11.79 -18.94
CA LEU A 153 -2.03 -10.81 -18.19
C LEU A 153 -3.41 -10.57 -18.82
N GLU A 154 -3.50 -10.52 -20.16
CA GLU A 154 -4.77 -10.48 -20.88
C GLU A 154 -5.64 -11.69 -20.55
N LYS A 155 -5.08 -12.90 -20.64
CA LYS A 155 -5.79 -14.15 -20.30
C LYS A 155 -6.22 -14.16 -18.84
N SER A 156 -5.35 -13.71 -17.93
CA SER A 156 -5.64 -13.63 -16.50
C SER A 156 -6.81 -12.69 -16.21
N ALA A 157 -6.81 -11.48 -16.77
CA ALA A 157 -7.88 -10.52 -16.57
C ALA A 157 -9.23 -11.03 -17.08
N LYS A 158 -9.26 -11.65 -18.28
CA LYS A 158 -10.47 -12.30 -18.83
C LYS A 158 -10.96 -13.44 -17.95
N ALA A 159 -10.07 -14.33 -17.54
CA ALA A 159 -10.41 -15.45 -16.66
C ALA A 159 -10.96 -15.00 -15.29
N CYS A 160 -10.45 -13.89 -14.75
CA CYS A 160 -10.99 -13.30 -13.53
C CYS A 160 -12.41 -12.75 -13.73
N TYR A 161 -12.66 -12.10 -14.86
CA TYR A 161 -14.00 -11.62 -15.21
C TYR A 161 -15.01 -12.76 -15.31
N ASP A 162 -14.67 -13.82 -16.06
CA ASP A 162 -15.51 -15.01 -16.21
C ASP A 162 -15.74 -15.72 -14.85
N SER A 163 -14.71 -15.78 -14.01
CA SER A 163 -14.79 -16.36 -12.67
C SER A 163 -15.69 -15.56 -11.73
N LEU A 164 -15.70 -14.22 -11.83
CA LEU A 164 -16.64 -13.37 -11.09
C LEU A 164 -18.09 -13.70 -11.44
N GLU A 165 -18.39 -13.94 -12.71
CA GLU A 165 -19.72 -14.38 -13.14
C GLU A 165 -20.07 -15.75 -12.57
N VAL A 166 -19.13 -16.70 -12.61
CA VAL A 166 -19.32 -18.06 -12.06
C VAL A 166 -19.64 -18.03 -10.57
N ILE A 167 -18.87 -17.30 -9.75
CA ILE A 167 -19.15 -17.23 -8.30
C ILE A 167 -20.42 -16.45 -7.98
N THR A 168 -20.79 -15.47 -8.81
CA THR A 168 -22.06 -14.72 -8.67
C THR A 168 -23.25 -15.64 -8.95
N ASN A 169 -23.20 -16.42 -10.01
CA ASN A 169 -24.22 -17.44 -10.32
C ASN A 169 -24.27 -18.54 -9.26
N GLY A 170 -23.08 -18.93 -8.73
CA GLY A 170 -22.97 -19.84 -7.60
C GLY A 170 -23.72 -19.32 -6.35
N TYR A 171 -23.57 -18.04 -6.03
CA TYR A 171 -24.30 -17.40 -4.94
C TYR A 171 -25.84 -17.49 -5.15
N ASN A 172 -26.30 -17.10 -6.34
CA ASN A 172 -27.72 -17.07 -6.66
C ASN A 172 -28.36 -18.47 -6.65
N SER A 173 -27.60 -19.51 -6.96
CA SER A 173 -28.09 -20.91 -6.99
C SER A 173 -28.09 -21.61 -5.63
N LEU A 174 -27.52 -21.01 -4.57
CA LEU A 174 -27.46 -21.61 -3.23
C LEU A 174 -28.85 -22.04 -2.72
N LEU A 175 -28.90 -23.20 -2.07
CA LEU A 175 -30.10 -23.77 -1.46
C LEU A 175 -31.30 -23.84 -2.45
N GLY A 176 -31.02 -24.31 -3.67
CA GLY A 176 -32.06 -24.44 -4.71
C GLY A 176 -32.57 -23.13 -5.29
N GLY A 177 -31.72 -22.09 -5.30
CA GLY A 177 -32.08 -20.78 -5.85
C GLY A 177 -32.78 -19.86 -4.87
N LYS A 178 -32.72 -20.13 -3.55
CA LYS A 178 -33.31 -19.28 -2.51
C LYS A 178 -32.85 -17.82 -2.63
N TRP A 179 -31.65 -17.59 -3.14
CA TRP A 179 -31.01 -16.28 -3.26
C TRP A 179 -30.90 -15.81 -4.72
N ASP A 180 -31.73 -16.38 -5.61
CA ASP A 180 -31.72 -16.00 -7.01
C ASP A 180 -31.99 -14.49 -7.19
N HIS A 181 -31.29 -13.86 -8.12
CA HIS A 181 -31.29 -12.42 -8.39
C HIS A 181 -30.82 -11.50 -7.26
N VAL A 182 -30.27 -12.01 -6.14
CA VAL A 182 -29.72 -11.17 -5.06
C VAL A 182 -28.39 -10.56 -5.45
N MET A 183 -27.53 -11.33 -6.13
CA MET A 183 -26.23 -10.84 -6.60
C MET A 183 -26.21 -10.68 -8.12
N THR A 184 -25.55 -9.61 -8.57
CA THR A 184 -25.33 -9.36 -10.00
C THR A 184 -24.08 -8.49 -10.20
N MET A 185 -23.35 -8.75 -11.27
CA MET A 185 -22.21 -7.93 -11.69
C MET A 185 -22.64 -6.65 -12.42
N LYS A 186 -23.89 -6.55 -12.83
CA LYS A 186 -24.37 -5.47 -13.72
C LYS A 186 -25.52 -4.70 -13.08
N GLN A 187 -25.24 -3.97 -12.00
CA GLN A 187 -26.25 -3.15 -11.34
C GLN A 187 -26.06 -1.65 -11.54
N GLY A 188 -27.07 -1.01 -12.11
CA GLY A 188 -27.21 0.43 -12.18
C GLY A 188 -26.03 1.13 -12.87
N PHE A 189 -25.75 2.35 -12.46
CA PHE A 189 -24.62 3.13 -12.99
C PHE A 189 -23.25 2.56 -12.63
N ALA A 190 -23.17 1.75 -11.56
CA ALA A 190 -21.91 1.15 -11.10
C ALA A 190 -21.46 -0.04 -11.97
N ALA A 191 -22.37 -0.66 -12.75
CA ALA A 191 -22.06 -1.82 -13.60
C ALA A 191 -20.82 -1.62 -14.46
N ALA A 192 -20.65 -0.43 -14.94
CA ALA A 192 -19.56 -0.07 -15.82
C ALA A 192 -18.17 -0.12 -15.19
N TYR A 193 -18.06 -0.05 -13.87
CA TYR A 193 -16.77 -0.13 -13.15
C TYR A 193 -16.33 -1.57 -12.90
N PHE A 194 -17.22 -2.52 -13.14
CA PHE A 194 -16.98 -3.96 -13.02
C PHE A 194 -16.86 -4.66 -14.38
N GLU A 195 -16.88 -3.91 -15.47
CA GLU A 195 -16.60 -4.44 -16.81
C GLU A 195 -15.13 -4.81 -16.96
N LEU A 196 -14.86 -5.70 -17.91
CA LEU A 196 -13.49 -6.05 -18.27
C LEU A 196 -12.73 -4.77 -18.71
N PRO A 197 -11.57 -4.46 -18.12
CA PRO A 197 -10.78 -3.31 -18.50
C PRO A 197 -10.30 -3.42 -19.96
N LYS A 198 -10.02 -2.28 -20.59
CA LYS A 198 -9.37 -2.26 -21.91
C LYS A 198 -8.02 -2.98 -21.82
N LEU A 199 -7.83 -3.97 -22.67
CA LEU A 199 -6.60 -4.75 -22.74
C LEU A 199 -5.86 -4.41 -24.04
N ARG A 200 -4.57 -4.65 -24.05
CA ARG A 200 -3.69 -4.47 -25.22
C ARG A 200 -3.07 -5.79 -25.60
N ASP A 201 -2.98 -6.04 -26.89
CA ASP A 201 -2.14 -7.10 -27.45
C ASP A 201 -0.72 -6.57 -27.70
N VAL A 202 0.21 -7.48 -27.88
CA VAL A 202 1.61 -7.22 -28.21
C VAL A 202 2.04 -8.11 -29.35
N GLU A 203 2.65 -7.49 -30.35
CA GLU A 203 3.33 -8.21 -31.44
C GLU A 203 4.75 -8.54 -30.99
N LEU A 204 5.01 -9.84 -30.83
CA LEU A 204 6.30 -10.34 -30.38
C LEU A 204 7.24 -10.56 -31.55
N ALA A 205 8.53 -10.28 -31.36
CA ALA A 205 9.56 -10.69 -32.31
C ALA A 205 9.50 -12.21 -32.53
N PRO A 206 9.81 -12.72 -33.75
CA PRO A 206 9.76 -14.16 -34.02
C PRO A 206 10.68 -14.99 -33.13
N THR A 207 11.78 -14.40 -32.67
CA THR A 207 12.80 -15.04 -31.83
C THR A 207 12.88 -14.35 -30.49
N ALA A 208 13.42 -15.06 -29.47
CA ALA A 208 13.67 -14.51 -28.15
C ALA A 208 14.43 -13.17 -28.22
N SER A 209 14.06 -12.22 -27.39
CA SER A 209 14.75 -10.93 -27.23
C SER A 209 14.71 -10.51 -25.78
N LEU A 210 15.89 -10.12 -25.26
CA LEU A 210 16.08 -9.75 -23.88
C LEU A 210 15.49 -8.38 -23.57
N GLY A 211 14.78 -8.28 -22.45
CA GLY A 211 14.43 -7.04 -21.78
C GLY A 211 14.71 -7.14 -20.30
N VAL A 212 15.04 -6.01 -19.68
CA VAL A 212 15.29 -5.91 -18.25
C VAL A 212 14.58 -4.69 -17.69
N MET A 213 14.13 -4.79 -16.44
CA MET A 213 13.59 -3.66 -15.69
C MET A 213 13.95 -3.81 -14.22
N ALA A 214 14.53 -2.77 -13.64
CA ALA A 214 14.84 -2.73 -12.22
C ALA A 214 13.69 -2.16 -11.38
N GLU A 215 13.56 -2.61 -10.13
CA GLU A 215 12.59 -2.04 -9.17
C GLU A 215 12.79 -0.53 -9.03
N GLY A 216 11.69 0.22 -9.01
CA GLY A 216 11.71 1.68 -8.89
C GLY A 216 11.84 2.43 -10.22
N GLU A 217 12.07 1.75 -11.33
CA GLU A 217 12.11 2.38 -12.64
C GLU A 217 10.72 2.74 -13.15
N ALA A 218 10.64 3.85 -13.88
CA ALA A 218 9.41 4.21 -14.58
C ALA A 218 9.24 3.33 -15.83
N VAL A 219 8.01 2.88 -16.09
CA VAL A 219 7.69 2.25 -17.36
C VAL A 219 7.58 3.32 -18.43
N LEU A 220 8.61 3.44 -19.26
CA LEU A 220 8.69 4.44 -20.32
C LEU A 220 8.49 3.79 -21.70
N LYS A 221 7.89 4.57 -22.60
CA LYS A 221 7.87 4.25 -24.02
C LYS A 221 9.18 4.77 -24.64
N GLY A 222 10.06 3.86 -25.04
CA GLY A 222 11.31 4.21 -25.70
C GLY A 222 12.54 3.59 -25.04
N LEU A 223 13.72 4.01 -25.49
CA LEU A 223 15.00 3.47 -25.04
C LEU A 223 15.29 3.94 -23.62
N GLN A 224 15.34 3.01 -22.69
CA GLN A 224 15.99 3.22 -21.43
C GLN A 224 17.50 3.01 -21.65
N SER A 225 18.30 4.04 -21.41
CA SER A 225 19.73 4.00 -21.71
C SER A 225 20.54 3.28 -20.64
N PHE A 226 19.98 3.07 -19.46
CA PHE A 226 20.58 2.31 -18.36
C PHE A 226 19.53 1.92 -17.33
N HIS A 227 19.77 0.83 -16.63
CA HIS A 227 18.95 0.34 -15.54
C HIS A 227 19.68 0.59 -14.21
N SER A 228 18.95 0.97 -13.17
CA SER A 228 19.51 1.14 -11.82
C SER A 228 18.52 0.76 -10.75
N LEU A 229 18.97 0.02 -9.74
CA LEU A 229 18.21 -0.20 -8.51
C LEU A 229 18.28 1.03 -7.60
N PRO A 230 17.32 1.22 -6.70
CA PRO A 230 17.47 2.16 -5.59
C PRO A 230 18.73 1.82 -4.78
N CYS A 231 19.31 2.82 -4.11
CA CYS A 231 20.52 2.61 -3.31
C CYS A 231 20.22 1.68 -2.12
N PHE A 232 21.07 0.68 -1.95
CA PHE A 232 21.05 -0.20 -0.77
C PHE A 232 21.69 0.54 0.41
N ASN A 233 21.08 0.44 1.57
CA ASN A 233 21.49 1.16 2.78
C ASN A 233 21.82 0.18 3.89
N THR A 234 23.02 0.29 4.47
CA THR A 234 23.51 -0.62 5.53
C THR A 234 22.62 -0.61 6.78
N TYR A 235 21.93 0.50 7.06
CA TYR A 235 21.04 0.63 8.22
C TYR A 235 19.70 -0.06 8.03
N LEU A 236 19.25 -0.27 6.78
CA LEU A 236 17.94 -0.83 6.46
C LEU A 236 18.00 -2.22 5.84
N ARG A 237 19.13 -2.55 5.19
CA ARG A 237 19.42 -3.88 4.60
C ARG A 237 18.33 -4.42 3.68
N GLN A 238 17.81 -3.55 2.80
CA GLN A 238 16.74 -3.88 1.86
C GLN A 238 17.17 -4.94 0.85
N SER A 239 16.19 -5.53 0.20
CA SER A 239 16.34 -6.25 -1.07
C SER A 239 15.49 -5.58 -2.15
N TYR A 240 15.97 -5.62 -3.38
CA TYR A 240 15.25 -5.13 -4.56
C TYR A 240 15.18 -6.22 -5.62
N TYR A 241 14.35 -6.04 -6.64
CA TYR A 241 14.24 -7.00 -7.72
C TYR A 241 14.64 -6.43 -9.08
N VAL A 242 14.98 -7.35 -9.98
CA VAL A 242 15.15 -7.09 -11.40
C VAL A 242 14.27 -8.09 -12.16
N ASP A 243 13.39 -7.60 -13.00
CA ASP A 243 12.61 -8.41 -13.93
C ASP A 243 13.43 -8.65 -15.20
N VAL A 244 13.67 -9.91 -15.53
CA VAL A 244 14.21 -10.36 -16.82
C VAL A 244 13.05 -10.85 -17.65
N PHE A 245 12.77 -10.23 -18.78
CA PHE A 245 11.60 -10.54 -19.58
C PHE A 245 11.92 -10.77 -21.05
N ASN A 246 11.10 -11.57 -21.68
CA ASN A 246 11.17 -11.90 -23.10
C ASN A 246 10.29 -10.95 -23.91
N LYS A 247 10.85 -10.42 -25.01
CA LYS A 247 10.13 -9.62 -26.03
C LYS A 247 9.86 -10.42 -27.30
N GLY A 248 10.14 -11.74 -27.30
CA GLY A 248 10.00 -12.62 -28.45
C GLY A 248 9.08 -13.81 -28.21
N ALA A 249 8.79 -14.53 -29.30
CA ALA A 249 7.84 -15.64 -29.30
C ALA A 249 8.47 -17.00 -28.89
N THR A 250 9.80 -17.13 -28.92
CA THR A 250 10.50 -18.33 -28.47
C THR A 250 11.09 -18.12 -27.07
N PRO A 251 11.30 -19.17 -26.26
CA PRO A 251 11.84 -19.02 -24.90
C PRO A 251 13.19 -18.31 -24.90
N LEU A 252 13.39 -17.41 -23.95
CA LEU A 252 14.61 -16.65 -23.68
C LEU A 252 15.47 -17.42 -22.69
N LYS A 253 16.70 -17.76 -23.07
CA LYS A 253 17.74 -18.24 -22.15
C LYS A 253 18.64 -17.09 -21.75
N TRP A 254 18.87 -16.95 -20.46
CA TRP A 254 19.66 -15.85 -19.93
C TRP A 254 20.62 -16.29 -18.82
N LYS A 255 21.65 -15.47 -18.60
CA LYS A 255 22.63 -15.60 -17.51
C LYS A 255 22.83 -14.27 -16.83
N ALA A 256 23.03 -14.29 -15.51
CA ALA A 256 23.34 -13.15 -14.68
C ALA A 256 24.77 -13.26 -14.13
N ALA A 257 25.54 -12.19 -14.25
CA ALA A 257 26.89 -12.05 -13.70
C ALA A 257 26.98 -10.75 -12.90
N VAL A 258 27.69 -10.78 -11.78
CA VAL A 258 27.90 -9.61 -10.92
C VAL A 258 29.36 -9.21 -10.93
N THR A 259 29.64 -7.90 -10.84
CA THR A 259 31.01 -7.39 -10.83
C THR A 259 31.71 -7.53 -9.48
N ASN A 260 30.94 -7.68 -8.41
CA ASN A 260 31.45 -7.71 -7.04
C ASN A 260 30.82 -8.88 -6.27
N ASP A 261 31.57 -9.53 -5.41
CA ASP A 261 31.14 -10.69 -4.64
C ASP A 261 30.19 -10.37 -3.47
N TRP A 262 30.04 -9.09 -3.15
CA TRP A 262 29.04 -8.61 -2.20
C TRP A 262 27.63 -8.47 -2.81
N ILE A 263 27.46 -8.57 -4.14
CA ILE A 263 26.13 -8.56 -4.79
C ILE A 263 25.62 -10.00 -4.82
N LEU A 264 24.51 -10.22 -4.14
CA LEU A 264 23.83 -11.50 -4.12
C LEU A 264 22.59 -11.47 -5.02
N VAL A 265 22.41 -12.50 -5.84
CA VAL A 265 21.24 -12.69 -6.69
C VAL A 265 20.59 -14.02 -6.43
N SER A 266 19.26 -14.06 -6.39
CA SER A 266 18.50 -15.30 -6.12
C SER A 266 18.68 -16.36 -7.20
N LYS A 267 19.00 -15.95 -8.43
CA LYS A 267 19.18 -16.84 -9.58
C LYS A 267 20.24 -16.28 -10.54
N LYS A 268 21.14 -17.15 -11.02
CA LYS A 268 22.26 -16.77 -11.91
C LYS A 268 22.02 -17.14 -13.38
N SER A 269 20.97 -17.88 -13.69
CA SER A 269 20.58 -18.21 -15.07
C SER A 269 19.17 -18.75 -15.10
N GLY A 270 18.51 -18.66 -16.24
CA GLY A 270 17.16 -19.16 -16.42
C GLY A 270 16.78 -19.35 -17.88
N GLU A 271 15.59 -19.92 -18.06
CA GLU A 271 14.90 -19.98 -19.34
C GLU A 271 13.44 -19.61 -19.09
N THR A 272 12.94 -18.59 -19.79
CA THR A 272 11.56 -18.13 -19.61
C THR A 272 10.88 -17.86 -20.95
N ALA A 273 9.60 -18.24 -21.03
CA ALA A 273 8.76 -17.86 -22.16
C ALA A 273 8.28 -16.41 -22.05
N THR A 274 8.10 -15.89 -20.83
CA THR A 274 7.53 -14.59 -20.57
C THR A 274 8.45 -13.70 -19.72
N GLU A 275 8.54 -13.93 -18.42
CA GLU A 275 9.41 -13.16 -17.52
C GLU A 275 9.81 -13.96 -16.30
N GLU A 276 10.89 -13.54 -15.67
CA GLU A 276 11.41 -14.10 -14.43
C GLU A 276 11.99 -13.00 -13.56
N ARG A 277 11.65 -13.00 -12.27
CA ARG A 277 12.14 -12.04 -11.29
C ARG A 277 13.37 -12.57 -10.57
N ILE A 278 14.39 -11.73 -10.47
CA ILE A 278 15.61 -11.98 -9.71
C ILE A 278 15.60 -11.04 -8.50
N GLU A 279 15.65 -11.59 -7.30
CA GLU A 279 15.89 -10.80 -6.09
C GLU A 279 17.39 -10.47 -5.99
N VAL A 280 17.69 -9.23 -5.68
CA VAL A 280 19.04 -8.70 -5.47
C VAL A 280 19.16 -8.23 -4.03
N SER A 281 20.19 -8.69 -3.34
CA SER A 281 20.50 -8.33 -1.96
C SER A 281 22.02 -8.14 -1.80
N ILE A 282 22.44 -7.67 -0.63
CA ILE A 282 23.82 -7.31 -0.36
C ILE A 282 24.40 -8.18 0.76
N ASP A 283 25.58 -8.77 0.53
CA ASP A 283 26.38 -9.38 1.58
C ASP A 283 27.16 -8.29 2.32
N TRP A 284 26.53 -7.77 3.36
CA TRP A 284 27.04 -6.64 4.14
C TRP A 284 28.41 -6.90 4.80
N ALA A 285 28.79 -8.17 5.01
CA ALA A 285 30.10 -8.51 5.55
C ALA A 285 31.26 -8.28 4.56
N LYS A 286 30.95 -8.19 3.26
CA LYS A 286 31.93 -8.02 2.20
C LYS A 286 31.95 -6.61 1.60
N VAL A 287 30.94 -5.79 1.89
CA VAL A 287 30.88 -4.43 1.34
C VAL A 287 31.96 -3.57 1.97
N PRO A 288 32.83 -2.92 1.20
CA PRO A 288 33.77 -1.94 1.74
C PRO A 288 33.04 -0.75 2.36
N ALA A 289 33.71 -0.02 3.24
CA ALA A 289 33.16 1.23 3.77
C ALA A 289 33.16 2.32 2.68
N GLY A 290 32.10 3.13 2.64
CA GLY A 290 31.96 4.23 1.70
C GLY A 290 30.53 4.72 1.54
N GLU A 291 30.38 5.99 1.16
CA GLU A 291 29.05 6.60 0.93
C GLU A 291 28.46 6.25 -0.43
N ARG A 292 29.28 5.85 -1.38
CA ARG A 292 28.85 5.48 -2.73
C ARG A 292 29.73 4.37 -3.30
N ILE A 293 29.32 3.14 -3.05
CA ILE A 293 29.99 1.95 -3.56
C ILE A 293 29.19 1.44 -4.76
N LEU A 294 29.86 1.18 -5.87
CA LEU A 294 29.21 0.85 -7.13
C LEU A 294 29.53 -0.57 -7.56
N GLY A 295 28.56 -1.21 -8.17
CA GLY A 295 28.68 -2.49 -8.84
C GLY A 295 27.66 -2.60 -9.96
N THR A 296 27.70 -3.70 -10.69
CA THR A 296 26.71 -4.00 -11.75
C THR A 296 26.27 -5.44 -11.71
N LEU A 297 25.03 -5.65 -12.14
CA LEU A 297 24.46 -6.94 -12.47
C LEU A 297 24.27 -6.95 -13.99
N ASP A 298 25.02 -7.79 -14.69
CA ASP A 298 24.95 -7.97 -16.13
C ASP A 298 24.05 -9.16 -16.47
N ILE A 299 23.03 -8.95 -17.28
CA ILE A 299 22.13 -9.97 -17.81
C ILE A 299 22.46 -10.16 -19.28
N THR A 300 22.77 -11.39 -19.69
CA THR A 300 23.10 -11.74 -21.08
C THR A 300 22.20 -12.84 -21.61
N SER A 301 21.69 -12.70 -22.83
CA SER A 301 20.98 -13.77 -23.52
C SER A 301 21.95 -14.71 -24.24
N ASP A 302 21.50 -15.93 -24.58
CA ASP A 302 22.21 -16.88 -25.42
C ASP A 302 22.40 -16.40 -26.87
N ARG A 303 21.73 -15.28 -27.23
CA ARG A 303 21.85 -14.59 -28.53
C ARG A 303 22.87 -13.44 -28.51
N GLY A 304 23.51 -13.20 -27.36
CA GLY A 304 24.53 -12.17 -27.22
C GLY A 304 23.99 -10.76 -26.86
N GLU A 305 22.68 -10.63 -26.61
CA GLU A 305 22.13 -9.38 -26.08
C GLU A 305 22.59 -9.23 -24.61
N LYS A 306 22.90 -7.99 -24.20
CA LYS A 306 23.35 -7.69 -22.85
C LYS A 306 22.66 -6.43 -22.33
N GLU A 307 22.14 -6.52 -21.11
CA GLU A 307 21.63 -5.41 -20.32
C GLU A 307 22.36 -5.35 -18.97
N SER A 308 22.69 -4.14 -18.52
CA SER A 308 23.42 -3.92 -17.27
C SER A 308 22.57 -3.12 -16.30
N VAL A 309 22.46 -3.62 -15.07
CA VAL A 309 21.76 -2.95 -13.97
C VAL A 309 22.80 -2.41 -12.99
N TYR A 310 22.80 -1.08 -12.78
CA TYR A 310 23.69 -0.43 -11.84
C TYR A 310 23.18 -0.61 -10.41
N ILE A 311 24.11 -0.91 -9.52
CA ILE A 311 23.88 -1.14 -8.10
C ILE A 311 24.73 -0.15 -7.33
N SER A 312 24.10 0.61 -6.43
CA SER A 312 24.78 1.50 -5.51
C SER A 312 24.50 1.09 -4.07
N VAL A 313 25.52 1.21 -3.22
CA VAL A 313 25.45 0.86 -1.80
C VAL A 313 25.96 2.00 -0.96
N PHE A 314 25.22 2.36 0.08
CA PHE A 314 25.59 3.31 1.12
C PHE A 314 26.00 2.54 2.38
N ASN A 315 27.30 2.51 2.69
CA ASN A 315 27.90 1.81 3.84
C ASN A 315 28.94 2.71 4.52
N PRO A 316 28.52 3.85 5.11
CA PRO A 316 29.45 4.78 5.75
C PRO A 316 30.01 4.18 7.05
N THR A 317 31.18 4.71 7.50
CA THR A 317 31.79 4.32 8.76
C THR A 317 31.16 4.98 9.98
N SER A 318 30.41 6.05 9.79
CA SER A 318 29.72 6.83 10.82
C SER A 318 28.44 7.44 10.24
N PRO A 319 27.35 7.47 11.01
CA PRO A 319 27.19 6.89 12.36
C PRO A 319 27.25 5.35 12.36
N SER A 320 27.51 4.76 13.52
CA SER A 320 27.51 3.30 13.69
C SER A 320 26.10 2.72 13.62
N LEU A 321 25.97 1.42 13.35
CA LEU A 321 24.68 0.72 13.35
C LEU A 321 23.94 0.88 14.70
N ALA A 322 24.68 0.80 15.81
CA ALA A 322 24.10 0.94 17.15
C ALA A 322 23.51 2.34 17.43
N GLU A 323 24.08 3.40 16.85
CA GLU A 323 23.54 4.75 16.96
C GLU A 323 22.23 4.92 16.18
N MET A 324 22.03 4.09 15.16
CA MET A 324 20.85 4.15 14.26
C MET A 324 19.75 3.16 14.60
N ASP A 325 19.98 2.23 15.49
CA ASP A 325 19.14 1.06 15.76
C ASP A 325 17.68 1.42 16.08
N THR A 326 17.47 2.50 16.83
CA THR A 326 16.13 2.93 17.23
C THR A 326 15.54 4.03 16.34
N LEU A 327 16.29 4.54 15.38
CA LEU A 327 15.90 5.70 14.59
C LEU A 327 15.24 5.29 13.27
N PHE A 328 14.39 6.17 12.74
CA PHE A 328 14.03 6.13 11.34
C PHE A 328 15.16 6.77 10.54
N VAL A 329 15.66 6.09 9.53
CA VAL A 329 16.86 6.51 8.80
C VAL A 329 16.51 6.92 7.39
N GLU A 330 17.04 8.04 6.95
CA GLU A 330 16.91 8.48 5.57
C GLU A 330 17.43 7.41 4.59
N ASN A 331 16.68 7.16 3.57
CA ASN A 331 17.01 6.24 2.51
C ASN A 331 16.48 6.74 1.17
N ASN A 332 17.35 6.82 0.17
CA ASN A 332 16.98 7.29 -1.17
C ASN A 332 16.26 8.65 -1.16
N GLY A 333 16.67 9.57 -0.27
CA GLY A 333 16.14 10.92 -0.17
C GLY A 333 14.77 11.02 0.51
N TYR A 334 14.39 10.08 1.36
CA TYR A 334 13.18 10.19 2.21
C TYR A 334 13.33 9.42 3.53
N VAL A 335 12.52 9.81 4.52
CA VAL A 335 12.29 9.07 5.77
C VAL A 335 10.80 8.73 5.86
N SER A 336 10.44 7.48 6.07
CA SER A 336 9.06 7.04 6.26
C SER A 336 8.86 6.47 7.65
N ILE A 337 7.77 6.90 8.30
CA ILE A 337 7.50 6.68 9.73
C ILE A 337 6.07 6.18 9.89
N ASP A 338 5.86 5.01 10.47
CA ASP A 338 4.54 4.56 10.88
C ASP A 338 4.07 5.28 12.15
N ALA A 339 2.79 5.63 12.23
CA ALA A 339 2.28 6.45 13.32
C ALA A 339 2.43 5.82 14.71
N ALA A 340 2.40 4.49 14.78
CA ALA A 340 2.45 3.74 16.03
C ALA A 340 3.83 3.69 16.67
N SER A 341 4.90 3.88 15.90
CA SER A 341 6.29 3.77 16.38
C SER A 341 6.88 5.10 16.84
N PHE A 342 6.09 5.87 17.59
CA PHE A 342 6.60 7.08 18.23
C PHE A 342 7.61 6.75 19.36
N HIS A 343 8.65 7.57 19.47
CA HIS A 343 9.65 7.42 20.51
C HIS A 343 9.17 8.00 21.85
N ARG A 344 8.40 9.07 21.77
CA ARG A 344 7.85 9.77 22.95
C ARG A 344 6.47 10.32 22.64
N LYS A 345 5.66 10.41 23.70
CA LYS A 345 4.38 11.14 23.65
C LYS A 345 4.29 12.09 24.84
N VAL A 346 3.66 13.23 24.61
CA VAL A 346 3.25 14.18 25.64
C VAL A 346 1.73 14.19 25.67
N GLU A 347 1.17 13.98 26.84
CA GLU A 347 -0.27 13.96 27.10
C GLU A 347 -0.63 14.96 28.21
N ASN A 348 -1.89 15.35 28.31
CA ASN A 348 -2.43 16.08 29.44
C ASN A 348 -3.73 15.43 29.93
N ASP A 349 -4.46 16.05 30.83
CA ASP A 349 -5.69 15.47 31.39
C ASP A 349 -6.81 15.35 30.37
N ALA A 350 -6.87 16.26 29.41
CA ALA A 350 -7.90 16.30 28.37
C ALA A 350 -7.55 15.44 27.13
N ILE A 351 -6.27 15.28 26.82
CA ILE A 351 -5.80 14.61 25.59
C ILE A 351 -4.95 13.40 25.93
N LYS A 352 -5.44 12.22 25.56
CA LYS A 352 -4.73 10.94 25.59
C LYS A 352 -4.56 10.40 24.18
N MET A 353 -3.41 9.82 23.87
CA MET A 353 -3.15 9.19 22.57
C MET A 353 -3.77 7.80 22.54
N ILE A 354 -4.63 7.54 21.57
CA ILE A 354 -5.38 6.29 21.46
C ILE A 354 -4.83 5.50 20.28
N MET A 355 -4.28 4.32 20.54
CA MET A 355 -3.84 3.38 19.52
C MET A 355 -5.06 2.68 18.93
N ILE A 356 -5.20 2.71 17.60
CA ILE A 356 -6.29 2.03 16.88
C ILE A 356 -5.68 0.95 16.00
N PRO A 357 -5.68 -0.31 16.46
CA PRO A 357 -5.13 -1.42 15.69
C PRO A 357 -6.00 -1.72 14.46
N ASN A 358 -5.38 -2.31 13.44
CA ASN A 358 -6.01 -2.66 12.16
C ASN A 358 -6.64 -1.47 11.40
N LEU A 359 -6.12 -0.28 11.62
CA LEU A 359 -6.52 0.94 10.91
C LEU A 359 -5.30 1.59 10.26
N GLY A 360 -5.51 2.14 9.07
CA GLY A 360 -4.50 2.93 8.37
C GLY A 360 -3.59 2.13 7.44
N CYS A 361 -2.61 2.83 6.88
CA CYS A 361 -1.69 2.30 5.88
C CYS A 361 -0.77 1.19 6.44
N GLU A 362 -0.40 1.31 7.74
CA GLU A 362 0.63 0.48 8.38
C GLU A 362 0.09 -0.37 9.55
N ASN A 363 -1.16 -0.77 9.55
CA ASN A 363 -1.83 -1.61 10.57
C ASN A 363 -2.28 -0.91 11.84
N THR A 364 -1.66 0.16 12.30
CA THR A 364 -2.06 0.84 13.53
C THR A 364 -1.99 2.33 13.33
N ALA A 365 -3.11 2.99 13.50
CA ALA A 365 -3.19 4.44 13.52
C ALA A 365 -3.17 4.97 14.96
N VAL A 366 -2.86 6.24 15.15
CA VAL A 366 -2.87 6.90 16.45
C VAL A 366 -3.82 8.09 16.41
N GLN A 367 -4.83 8.07 17.27
CA GLN A 367 -5.77 9.18 17.42
C GLN A 367 -5.26 10.14 18.49
N LEU A 368 -5.20 11.42 18.14
CA LEU A 368 -4.77 12.51 19.01
C LEU A 368 -5.96 13.00 19.83
N GLY A 369 -6.21 12.36 20.97
CA GLY A 369 -7.30 12.69 21.87
C GLY A 369 -8.69 12.21 21.43
N ASN A 370 -9.63 12.21 22.35
CA ASN A 370 -11.03 11.94 22.08
C ASN A 370 -11.63 13.09 21.26
N PRO A 371 -12.44 12.84 20.22
CA PRO A 371 -13.04 13.88 19.37
C PRO A 371 -13.86 14.94 20.10
N ILE A 372 -14.36 14.65 21.30
CA ILE A 372 -15.13 15.58 22.11
C ILE A 372 -14.25 16.41 23.07
N ALA A 373 -12.96 16.14 23.15
CA ALA A 373 -12.03 16.89 23.99
C ALA A 373 -11.83 18.31 23.43
N PRO A 374 -11.49 19.30 24.29
CA PRO A 374 -11.27 20.66 23.85
C PRO A 374 -10.05 20.78 22.95
N ALA A 375 -10.15 21.67 21.95
CA ALA A 375 -9.04 22.01 21.08
C ALA A 375 -7.84 22.52 21.86
N GLN A 376 -6.65 22.20 21.39
CA GLN A 376 -5.37 22.60 21.99
C GLN A 376 -4.69 23.68 21.13
N ARG A 377 -3.85 24.49 21.75
CA ARG A 377 -2.96 25.39 21.01
C ARG A 377 -1.78 24.59 20.47
N THR A 378 -1.53 24.63 19.18
CA THR A 378 -0.41 23.91 18.55
C THR A 378 0.96 24.49 18.91
N ALA A 379 1.03 25.72 19.41
CA ALA A 379 2.25 26.35 19.88
C ALA A 379 2.32 26.33 21.41
N GLY A 380 3.22 25.54 21.98
CA GLY A 380 3.45 25.45 23.41
C GLY A 380 4.30 24.24 23.82
N ARG A 381 5.18 24.45 24.81
CA ARG A 381 6.09 23.37 25.27
C ARG A 381 5.39 22.13 25.83
N ASN A 382 4.21 22.31 26.41
CA ASN A 382 3.43 21.22 27.04
C ASN A 382 2.23 20.79 26.22
N THR A 383 2.15 21.18 24.95
CA THR A 383 1.06 20.75 24.08
C THR A 383 1.16 19.24 23.80
N PRO A 384 0.05 18.50 23.93
CA PRO A 384 0.02 17.06 23.63
C PRO A 384 0.49 16.76 22.21
N ARG A 385 1.39 15.79 22.09
CA ARG A 385 2.03 15.47 20.81
C ARG A 385 2.65 14.09 20.79
N LEU A 386 2.92 13.61 19.58
CA LEU A 386 3.79 12.47 19.30
C LEU A 386 5.14 12.98 18.79
N GLU A 387 6.21 12.31 19.14
CA GLU A 387 7.57 12.64 18.73
C GLU A 387 8.26 11.41 18.13
N TYR A 388 8.85 11.61 16.94
CA TYR A 388 9.53 10.57 16.17
C TYR A 388 10.96 11.02 15.90
N ASP A 389 11.94 10.28 16.42
CA ASP A 389 13.35 10.53 16.16
C ASP A 389 13.76 9.91 14.84
N PHE A 390 14.45 10.68 14.02
CA PHE A 390 14.96 10.24 12.75
C PHE A 390 16.37 10.76 12.50
N TYR A 391 17.07 10.15 11.57
CA TYR A 391 18.37 10.59 11.11
C TYR A 391 18.32 10.90 9.62
N THR A 392 18.87 12.06 9.23
CA THR A 392 19.02 12.45 7.83
C THR A 392 20.46 12.76 7.48
N PHE A 393 20.86 12.44 6.26
CA PHE A 393 22.13 12.80 5.66
C PHE A 393 22.03 14.08 4.84
N GLU A 394 20.81 14.56 4.63
CA GLU A 394 20.47 15.76 3.88
C GLU A 394 20.19 16.95 4.78
N GLN A 395 20.28 18.15 4.19
CA GLN A 395 19.90 19.43 4.81
C GLN A 395 19.12 20.29 3.83
N GLY A 396 18.45 21.32 4.33
CA GLY A 396 17.67 22.24 3.51
C GLY A 396 16.18 22.04 3.64
N SER A 397 15.47 22.28 2.56
CA SER A 397 14.01 22.19 2.51
C SER A 397 13.59 20.72 2.50
N VAL A 398 12.63 20.35 3.34
CA VAL A 398 12.03 19.01 3.41
C VAL A 398 10.51 19.11 3.34
N ASP A 399 9.90 18.34 2.47
CA ASP A 399 8.45 18.21 2.38
C ASP A 399 7.97 17.12 3.34
N VAL A 400 7.18 17.49 4.34
CA VAL A 400 6.62 16.55 5.32
C VAL A 400 5.19 16.22 4.91
N TYR A 401 4.98 14.96 4.53
CA TYR A 401 3.67 14.41 4.22
C TYR A 401 3.10 13.71 5.44
N THR A 402 1.93 14.15 5.88
CA THR A 402 1.18 13.50 6.97
C THR A 402 -0.05 12.82 6.40
N TYR A 403 -0.13 11.52 6.63
CA TYR A 403 -1.24 10.66 6.23
C TYR A 403 -2.21 10.58 7.40
N VAL A 404 -3.39 11.18 7.25
CA VAL A 404 -4.40 11.24 8.31
C VAL A 404 -5.74 10.69 7.81
N LEU A 405 -6.57 10.20 8.73
CA LEU A 405 -7.92 9.82 8.39
C LEU A 405 -8.71 11.08 7.98
N PRO A 406 -9.40 11.10 6.83
CA PRO A 406 -10.21 12.24 6.47
C PRO A 406 -11.40 12.34 7.43
N THR A 407 -11.59 13.52 8.01
CA THR A 407 -12.68 13.78 8.94
C THR A 407 -13.43 15.05 8.56
N PHE A 408 -14.74 15.05 8.81
CA PHE A 408 -15.50 16.28 8.80
C PHE A 408 -15.16 17.12 10.04
N PRO A 409 -15.27 18.46 9.94
CA PRO A 409 -15.08 19.31 11.12
C PRO A 409 -16.07 18.95 12.23
N ILE A 410 -15.58 18.89 13.46
CA ILE A 410 -16.39 18.52 14.63
C ILE A 410 -16.95 19.77 15.33
N SER A 411 -16.56 20.98 14.92
CA SER A 411 -16.96 22.22 15.57
C SER A 411 -18.42 22.63 15.31
N LYS A 412 -18.94 23.55 16.13
CA LYS A 412 -20.33 24.02 16.09
C LYS A 412 -20.75 24.66 14.77
N ASP A 413 -19.80 25.30 14.10
CA ASP A 413 -20.08 26.15 12.92
C ASP A 413 -19.88 25.38 11.62
N ARG A 414 -20.40 24.19 11.55
CA ARG A 414 -20.22 23.30 10.41
C ARG A 414 -21.01 23.75 9.20
N GLY A 415 -20.30 23.85 8.07
CA GLY A 415 -20.93 23.63 6.79
C GLY A 415 -21.19 22.12 6.55
N TYR A 416 -22.24 21.81 5.87
CA TYR A 416 -22.51 20.49 5.30
C TYR A 416 -22.84 20.66 3.81
N ALA A 417 -22.96 19.55 3.10
CA ALA A 417 -23.15 19.56 1.66
C ALA A 417 -24.06 20.69 1.15
N GLY A 418 -23.52 21.53 0.29
CA GLY A 418 -24.24 22.65 -0.31
C GLY A 418 -24.26 23.96 0.49
N HIS A 419 -23.62 24.02 1.64
CA HIS A 419 -23.51 25.24 2.44
C HIS A 419 -22.04 25.64 2.63
N GLU A 420 -21.73 26.93 2.45
CA GLU A 420 -20.40 27.47 2.75
C GLU A 420 -20.13 27.38 4.25
N ALA A 421 -19.12 26.60 4.61
CA ALA A 421 -18.60 26.61 5.95
C ALA A 421 -17.54 27.70 6.06
N THR A 422 -17.83 28.71 6.82
CA THR A 422 -16.82 29.71 7.17
C THR A 422 -15.93 29.18 8.29
N ASN A 423 -14.66 28.95 8.00
CA ASN A 423 -13.58 28.68 8.96
C ASN A 423 -13.68 27.42 9.83
N VAL A 424 -14.21 26.32 9.31
CA VAL A 424 -14.33 25.09 10.09
C VAL A 424 -13.29 24.08 9.60
N GLU A 425 -12.14 24.10 10.21
CA GLU A 425 -11.03 23.21 9.92
C GLU A 425 -10.68 22.40 11.15
N THR A 426 -10.37 21.13 10.99
CA THR A 426 -9.77 20.28 12.04
C THR A 426 -8.27 20.33 11.84
N LYS A 427 -7.57 21.09 12.68
CA LYS A 427 -6.14 21.37 12.57
C LYS A 427 -5.30 20.56 13.57
N TYR A 428 -4.09 20.25 13.14
CA TYR A 428 -3.03 19.71 13.98
C TYR A 428 -1.72 20.42 13.67
N GLY A 429 -0.69 20.23 14.48
CA GLY A 429 0.60 20.87 14.27
C GLY A 429 1.64 19.88 13.74
N VAL A 430 2.54 20.38 12.89
CA VAL A 430 3.73 19.66 12.41
C VAL A 430 4.95 20.55 12.53
N CYS A 431 6.01 20.08 13.18
CA CYS A 431 7.29 20.77 13.22
C CYS A 431 8.45 19.79 13.33
N ILE A 432 9.66 20.27 13.04
CA ILE A 432 10.91 19.54 13.27
C ILE A 432 11.68 20.28 14.36
N ASP A 433 12.16 19.53 15.35
CA ASP A 433 12.88 20.04 16.53
C ASP A 433 12.11 21.18 17.24
N GLU A 434 12.74 22.34 17.44
CA GLU A 434 12.13 23.54 18.00
C GLU A 434 11.80 24.58 16.90
N GLY A 435 11.68 24.13 15.66
CA GLY A 435 11.36 24.97 14.51
C GLY A 435 9.91 25.46 14.49
N PRO A 436 9.51 26.22 13.46
CA PRO A 436 8.16 26.74 13.31
C PRO A 436 7.12 25.61 13.18
N VAL A 437 5.98 25.81 13.83
CA VAL A 437 4.85 24.88 13.76
C VAL A 437 3.97 25.23 12.58
N MET A 438 3.82 24.31 11.63
CA MET A 438 2.84 24.39 10.55
C MET A 438 1.54 23.73 11.01
N THR A 439 0.39 24.25 10.55
CA THR A 439 -0.93 23.78 10.99
C THR A 439 -1.82 23.31 9.83
N PRO A 440 -1.53 22.11 9.25
CA PRO A 440 -2.40 21.53 8.24
C PRO A 440 -3.76 21.10 8.82
N SER A 441 -4.73 20.85 7.93
CA SER A 441 -6.09 20.45 8.29
C SER A 441 -6.46 19.09 7.73
N THR A 442 -7.21 18.29 8.51
CA THR A 442 -7.79 17.01 8.04
C THR A 442 -9.09 17.23 7.26
N SER A 443 -9.68 18.41 7.37
CA SER A 443 -11.00 18.69 6.81
C SER A 443 -10.93 19.00 5.32
N SER A 444 -11.98 18.62 4.61
CA SER A 444 -12.23 19.04 3.24
C SER A 444 -13.72 19.29 3.06
N PHE A 445 -14.05 20.19 2.15
CA PHE A 445 -15.45 20.38 1.76
C PHE A 445 -15.93 19.18 0.98
N GLU A 446 -17.13 18.70 1.30
CA GLU A 446 -17.81 17.66 0.53
C GLU A 446 -17.91 18.10 -0.95
N TYR A 447 -17.67 17.16 -1.87
CA TYR A 447 -17.60 17.36 -3.32
C TYR A 447 -16.42 18.20 -3.85
N ALA A 448 -15.50 18.67 -3.00
CA ALA A 448 -14.22 19.17 -3.48
C ALA A 448 -13.34 18.03 -4.00
N GLN A 449 -12.44 18.33 -4.95
CA GLN A 449 -11.55 17.30 -5.50
C GLN A 449 -10.78 16.54 -4.41
N ILE A 450 -10.25 17.26 -3.45
CA ILE A 450 -9.49 16.67 -2.33
C ILE A 450 -10.36 15.77 -1.43
N TRP A 451 -11.67 16.02 -1.35
CA TRP A 451 -12.60 15.17 -0.64
C TRP A 451 -12.76 13.82 -1.36
N TYR A 452 -12.96 13.83 -2.68
CA TYR A 452 -13.04 12.60 -3.47
C TYR A 452 -11.77 11.76 -3.35
N GLU A 453 -10.60 12.39 -3.50
CA GLU A 453 -9.31 11.71 -3.34
C GLU A 453 -9.17 11.07 -1.96
N SER A 454 -9.55 11.79 -0.91
CA SER A 454 -9.50 11.32 0.47
C SER A 454 -10.45 10.14 0.73
N VAL A 455 -11.68 10.19 0.18
CA VAL A 455 -12.67 9.11 0.30
C VAL A 455 -12.20 7.85 -0.42
N LEU A 456 -11.65 7.99 -1.63
CA LEU A 456 -11.12 6.85 -2.39
C LEU A 456 -9.99 6.13 -1.66
N LYS A 457 -9.14 6.88 -0.96
CA LYS A 457 -7.95 6.35 -0.25
C LYS A 457 -8.19 6.03 1.22
N ASN A 458 -9.34 6.42 1.80
CA ASN A 458 -9.52 6.50 3.25
C ASN A 458 -8.37 7.24 3.96
N CYS A 459 -7.77 8.18 3.26
CA CYS A 459 -6.59 8.90 3.73
C CYS A 459 -6.54 10.30 3.12
N ARG A 460 -6.37 11.29 3.95
CA ARG A 460 -5.99 12.65 3.58
C ARG A 460 -4.48 12.77 3.69
N ILE A 461 -3.81 13.16 2.62
CA ILE A 461 -2.37 13.41 2.63
C ILE A 461 -2.16 14.92 2.60
N ASN A 462 -1.62 15.45 3.70
CA ASN A 462 -1.25 16.86 3.78
C ASN A 462 0.26 17.01 3.59
N LYS A 463 0.64 18.06 2.87
CA LYS A 463 2.03 18.42 2.64
C LYS A 463 2.33 19.73 3.39
N THR A 464 3.42 19.73 4.16
CA THR A 464 3.99 20.94 4.77
C THR A 464 5.49 20.98 4.44
N THR A 465 6.01 22.16 4.12
CA THR A 465 7.44 22.32 3.84
C THR A 465 8.12 22.93 5.07
N LEU A 466 9.14 22.23 5.57
CA LEU A 466 9.94 22.61 6.73
C LEU A 466 11.42 22.72 6.32
N HIS A 467 12.30 23.06 7.26
CA HIS A 467 13.72 23.23 7.02
C HIS A 467 14.56 22.45 8.05
N ILE A 468 15.64 21.86 7.59
CA ILE A 468 16.65 21.18 8.41
C ILE A 468 17.99 21.87 8.15
N ASP A 469 18.59 22.43 9.21
CA ASP A 469 19.79 23.25 9.10
C ASP A 469 21.06 22.44 8.82
N LYS A 470 21.11 21.18 9.27
CA LYS A 470 22.28 20.30 9.13
C LYS A 470 21.88 18.83 9.12
N PRO A 471 22.68 17.95 8.51
CA PRO A 471 22.52 16.51 8.67
C PRO A 471 22.67 16.07 10.13
N GLY A 472 22.02 14.94 10.48
CA GLY A 472 22.13 14.38 11.82
C GLY A 472 20.79 13.86 12.36
N LYS A 473 20.76 13.66 13.68
CA LYS A 473 19.57 13.26 14.41
C LYS A 473 18.63 14.46 14.61
N HIS A 474 17.35 14.27 14.28
CA HIS A 474 16.28 15.23 14.44
C HIS A 474 15.02 14.56 15.01
N THR A 475 14.03 15.37 15.39
CA THR A 475 12.73 14.90 15.89
C THR A 475 11.60 15.58 15.11
N VAL A 476 10.77 14.82 14.41
CA VAL A 476 9.50 15.33 13.88
C VAL A 476 8.42 15.18 14.92
N LYS A 477 7.62 16.24 15.12
CA LYS A 477 6.57 16.32 16.13
C LYS A 477 5.21 16.49 15.45
N ILE A 478 4.24 15.66 15.84
CA ILE A 478 2.84 15.79 15.43
C ILE A 478 2.04 16.22 16.65
N ILE A 479 1.55 17.43 16.61
CA ILE A 479 1.01 18.15 17.76
C ILE A 479 -0.53 18.15 17.68
N CYS A 480 -1.19 17.82 18.77
CA CYS A 480 -2.65 17.89 18.85
C CYS A 480 -3.10 19.36 18.78
N GLY A 481 -3.92 19.68 17.80
CA GLY A 481 -4.67 20.93 17.70
C GLY A 481 -6.14 20.67 18.05
N ASP A 482 -6.93 20.30 17.04
CA ASP A 482 -8.28 19.78 17.26
C ASP A 482 -8.21 18.29 17.59
N ALA A 483 -8.84 17.90 18.68
CA ALA A 483 -8.84 16.53 19.13
C ALA A 483 -9.56 15.60 18.13
N GLY A 484 -9.15 14.32 18.11
CA GLY A 484 -9.75 13.32 17.21
C GLY A 484 -9.06 13.19 15.84
N THR A 485 -8.00 13.96 15.56
CA THR A 485 -7.13 13.70 14.40
C THR A 485 -6.52 12.30 14.50
N VAL A 486 -6.64 11.50 13.45
CA VAL A 486 -6.11 10.13 13.40
C VAL A 486 -4.94 10.08 12.43
N LEU A 487 -3.73 9.91 12.96
CA LEU A 487 -2.49 9.81 12.19
C LEU A 487 -2.25 8.37 11.77
N GLN A 488 -1.87 8.16 10.50
CA GLN A 488 -1.54 6.85 9.94
C GLN A 488 -0.04 6.70 9.63
N LYS A 489 0.58 7.75 9.07
CA LYS A 489 1.97 7.74 8.59
C LYS A 489 2.51 9.16 8.49
N VAL A 490 3.83 9.31 8.61
CA VAL A 490 4.56 10.54 8.30
C VAL A 490 5.67 10.20 7.32
N VAL A 491 5.84 11.00 6.25
CA VAL A 491 6.97 10.87 5.33
C VAL A 491 7.66 12.22 5.19
N LEU A 492 8.96 12.24 5.46
CA LEU A 492 9.82 13.40 5.20
C LEU A 492 10.51 13.14 3.85
N ASP A 493 10.25 13.98 2.86
CA ASP A 493 10.75 13.85 1.50
C ASP A 493 11.75 14.96 1.17
N PHE A 494 12.98 14.57 0.91
CA PHE A 494 14.07 15.43 0.44
C PHE A 494 14.16 15.45 -1.10
N GLY A 495 13.13 14.94 -1.78
CA GLY A 495 13.03 14.87 -3.24
C GLY A 495 13.25 13.46 -3.83
N GLY A 496 13.36 12.43 -2.97
CA GLY A 496 13.59 11.05 -3.39
C GLY A 496 12.38 10.13 -3.35
N MET A 497 11.30 10.54 -2.70
CA MET A 497 10.08 9.74 -2.60
C MET A 497 9.47 9.48 -3.99
N LYS A 498 9.26 8.22 -4.30
CA LYS A 498 8.60 7.81 -5.54
C LYS A 498 7.08 7.83 -5.40
N ARG A 499 6.40 8.12 -6.52
CA ARG A 499 4.94 8.10 -6.55
C ARG A 499 4.41 6.70 -6.23
N SER A 500 3.49 6.62 -5.30
CA SER A 500 2.83 5.40 -4.87
C SER A 500 1.46 5.70 -4.25
N TYR A 501 0.66 4.67 -4.04
CA TYR A 501 -0.66 4.80 -3.43
C TYR A 501 -0.59 4.83 -1.90
N MET A 502 0.19 3.89 -1.32
CA MET A 502 0.31 3.70 0.14
C MET A 502 1.44 4.52 0.76
N GLY A 503 2.32 5.11 -0.06
CA GLY A 503 3.58 5.69 0.39
C GLY A 503 4.67 4.63 0.64
N PRO A 504 5.91 5.08 0.88
CA PRO A 504 7.02 4.17 1.13
C PRO A 504 6.86 3.42 2.46
N GLN A 505 7.46 2.23 2.53
CA GLN A 505 7.53 1.46 3.77
C GLN A 505 8.35 2.20 4.83
N PRO A 506 8.11 1.95 6.14
CA PRO A 506 8.89 2.57 7.21
C PRO A 506 10.39 2.35 7.02
N THR A 507 11.18 3.43 7.20
CA THR A 507 12.63 3.42 7.02
C THR A 507 13.34 3.10 8.34
N ARG A 508 13.00 1.95 8.92
CA ARG A 508 13.58 1.41 10.15
C ARG A 508 13.91 -0.07 9.95
N ASN A 509 14.95 -0.56 10.59
CA ASN A 509 15.30 -1.98 10.52
C ASN A 509 14.29 -2.79 11.37
N GLU A 510 13.39 -3.52 10.71
CA GLU A 510 12.35 -4.32 11.39
C GLU A 510 12.90 -5.60 12.04
N GLN A 511 14.09 -6.07 11.66
CA GLN A 511 14.64 -7.34 12.16
C GLN A 511 14.99 -7.31 13.65
N GLU A 512 15.13 -6.13 14.27
CA GLU A 512 15.46 -5.98 15.68
C GLU A 512 14.27 -5.59 16.57
N VAL A 513 13.14 -5.19 16.00
CA VAL A 513 11.91 -4.82 16.74
C VAL A 513 11.10 -6.06 17.20
N ALA A 514 11.39 -7.23 16.66
CA ALA A 514 10.72 -8.51 16.99
C ALA A 514 11.37 -9.26 18.17
N LYS A 515 12.21 -8.63 18.95
CA LYS A 515 12.74 -9.10 20.22
C LYS A 515 12.16 -8.27 21.35
#